data_9a82fcb18ec1db05678d5b945d46f6ec
#
_entry.id   9a82fcb18ec1db05678d5b945d46f6ec
#
_cell.length_a   1.000
_cell.length_b   1.000
_cell.length_c   1.000
_cell.angle_alpha   90.00
_cell.angle_beta   90.00
_cell.angle_gamma   90.00
#
_symmetry.space_group_name_H-M   'P 1'
#
loop_
_entity.id
_entity.type
_entity.pdbx_description
1 polymer ?
#
loop_
_entity_poly.entity_id
_entity_poly.type
_entity_poly.pdbx_seq_one_letter_code
_entity_poly.pdbx_strand_id
1 'polypeptide(L)'
;MKTRRLLLLALALALLAQPFAWFSPIEKVFAIASVDALMAEMTPAEKVGQLFLITFDGKDFNSEGLLADLIREQHIGGVVLSSPNDNFSGTDTAASARELIENLQQIAWQKSQPSADPQGAGTGNQELPVYIPLFVGISQKDETGRQDQFLGDLTQLPNLMAIGATWSEENALQVGRALGEELSALGFNLYLGPSLDVVDTSDLPLASNAGTETFGGSPYWVGLMARSYIAGLHSGSDGRMRVIARHFPGLGGADRPPLEEVSTIQKSLEQLKQVELSPFMAVAGAEDPLYQADGFMVSHIRFQGLQGNIRATTKPVSFDQAALAELLGVEPIAAWRKEGGLTISDSLGSRAVRLFFDPTGNAFDPITIARTAFLAGNDILFLDQFHSKNDMDDFATIRRTIESFTAKYQEDSVFAQQVDASVRRILAAKLESYPDFNIEAVLPPIEELDDLGQFASVSLKTASEGITLLSPSHEFLAGLLPQPPSFSEYITIFTDIRSMRQCGDCENLNRLSTFAFANTLINLYGSQGSRQISDSRI
;
A
#
# COMPACT_ATOMS: atom_id res chain seq x y z
N MET A 1 50.34 -38.97 -27.87
CA MET A 1 49.77 -37.59 -27.81
C MET A 1 48.34 -37.46 -28.33
N LYS A 2 47.80 -38.36 -29.12
CA LYS A 2 46.42 -38.26 -29.68
C LYS A 2 45.31 -38.64 -28.65
N THR A 3 45.57 -39.55 -27.76
CA THR A 3 44.57 -40.02 -26.74
C THR A 3 44.31 -39.04 -25.61
N ARG A 4 45.28 -38.17 -25.23
CA ARG A 4 45.07 -37.12 -24.22
C ARG A 4 44.25 -35.94 -24.71
N ARG A 5 44.24 -35.65 -26.03
CA ARG A 5 43.41 -34.59 -26.62
C ARG A 5 41.94 -35.00 -26.75
N LEU A 6 41.63 -36.27 -26.95
CA LEU A 6 40.29 -36.80 -27.00
C LEU A 6 39.63 -36.81 -25.60
N LEU A 7 40.39 -37.09 -24.54
CA LEU A 7 39.88 -37.04 -23.16
C LEU A 7 39.54 -35.61 -22.69
N LEU A 8 40.36 -34.64 -23.10
CA LEU A 8 40.09 -33.21 -22.78
C LEU A 8 38.91 -32.62 -23.56
N LEU A 9 38.68 -33.08 -24.79
CA LEU A 9 37.50 -32.69 -25.57
C LEU A 9 36.23 -33.33 -25.03
N ALA A 10 36.27 -34.58 -24.54
CA ALA A 10 35.13 -35.24 -23.91
C ALA A 10 34.78 -34.60 -22.56
N LEU A 11 35.78 -34.14 -21.79
CA LEU A 11 35.56 -33.42 -20.52
C LEU A 11 34.97 -31.99 -20.76
N ALA A 12 35.40 -31.31 -21.81
CA ALA A 12 34.90 -29.99 -22.20
C ALA A 12 33.46 -30.06 -22.74
N LEU A 13 33.08 -31.11 -23.47
CA LEU A 13 31.71 -31.34 -23.93
C LEU A 13 30.76 -31.78 -22.76
N ALA A 14 31.28 -32.48 -21.76
CA ALA A 14 30.49 -32.85 -20.58
C ALA A 14 30.20 -31.65 -19.66
N LEU A 15 31.06 -30.62 -19.67
CA LEU A 15 30.86 -29.37 -18.93
C LEU A 15 29.88 -28.40 -19.64
N LEU A 16 29.67 -28.55 -20.96
CA LEU A 16 28.74 -27.74 -21.75
C LEU A 16 27.32 -28.37 -21.85
N ALA A 17 27.15 -29.60 -21.36
CA ALA A 17 25.91 -30.32 -21.32
C ALA A 17 25.27 -30.31 -19.91
N GLN A 18 25.52 -29.31 -19.10
CA GLN A 18 24.70 -29.08 -17.94
C GLN A 18 23.34 -28.59 -18.45
N PRO A 19 22.23 -29.31 -18.19
CA PRO A 19 20.92 -28.77 -18.49
C PRO A 19 20.80 -27.46 -17.71
N PHE A 20 20.44 -26.40 -18.42
CA PHE A 20 19.85 -25.23 -17.78
C PHE A 20 18.83 -25.76 -16.80
N ALA A 21 19.15 -25.69 -15.50
CA ALA A 21 18.17 -25.97 -14.47
C ALA A 21 17.04 -24.96 -14.71
N TRP A 22 15.94 -25.49 -15.19
CA TRP A 22 14.68 -24.80 -15.21
C TRP A 22 14.39 -24.40 -13.76
N PHE A 23 14.60 -23.16 -13.44
CA PHE A 23 13.97 -22.56 -12.29
C PHE A 23 12.47 -22.68 -12.54
N SER A 24 11.84 -23.50 -11.80
CA SER A 24 10.74 -23.39 -11.32
C SER A 24 9.65 -24.12 -10.85
N PRO A 25 8.79 -24.93 -10.97
CA PRO A 25 7.58 -25.12 -10.16
C PRO A 25 7.81 -25.67 -8.74
N ILE A 26 9.06 -26.02 -8.39
CA ILE A 26 9.36 -26.61 -7.07
C ILE A 26 9.15 -25.60 -5.93
N GLU A 27 9.47 -24.31 -6.11
CA GLU A 27 9.27 -23.31 -5.06
C GLU A 27 7.78 -23.07 -4.75
N LYS A 28 6.95 -22.96 -5.78
CA LYS A 28 5.48 -22.84 -5.57
C LYS A 28 4.89 -24.09 -4.92
N VAL A 29 5.41 -25.28 -5.23
CA VAL A 29 4.95 -26.53 -4.59
C VAL A 29 5.36 -26.58 -3.12
N PHE A 30 6.56 -26.11 -2.78
CA PHE A 30 6.99 -26.02 -1.38
C PHE A 30 6.17 -24.98 -0.59
N ALA A 31 5.91 -23.81 -1.17
CA ALA A 31 5.07 -22.79 -0.54
C ALA A 31 3.64 -23.29 -0.30
N ILE A 32 3.04 -24.00 -1.26
CA ILE A 32 1.70 -24.59 -1.09
C ILE A 32 1.71 -25.67 0.01
N ALA A 33 2.72 -26.51 0.06
CA ALA A 33 2.86 -27.51 1.12
C ALA A 33 3.02 -26.85 2.50
N SER A 34 3.74 -25.74 2.59
CA SER A 34 3.90 -24.96 3.82
C SER A 34 2.59 -24.29 4.26
N VAL A 35 1.79 -23.73 3.32
CA VAL A 35 0.45 -23.19 3.61
C VAL A 35 -0.48 -24.26 4.15
N ASP A 36 -0.49 -25.45 3.53
CA ASP A 36 -1.34 -26.56 4.01
C ASP A 36 -0.93 -27.05 5.40
N ALA A 37 0.37 -27.10 5.70
CA ALA A 37 0.87 -27.44 7.02
C ALA A 37 0.43 -26.40 8.07
N LEU A 38 0.64 -25.11 7.78
CA LEU A 38 0.19 -24.01 8.65
C LEU A 38 -1.32 -24.08 8.91
N MET A 39 -2.11 -24.24 7.85
CA MET A 39 -3.58 -24.34 7.96
C MET A 39 -4.04 -25.54 8.80
N ALA A 40 -3.29 -26.65 8.81
CA ALA A 40 -3.62 -27.83 9.61
C ALA A 40 -3.33 -27.63 11.11
N GLU A 41 -2.36 -26.80 11.45
CA GLU A 41 -1.97 -26.49 12.83
C GLU A 41 -2.80 -25.36 13.44
N MET A 42 -3.33 -24.44 12.60
CA MET A 42 -4.08 -23.26 13.06
C MET A 42 -5.46 -23.60 13.63
N THR A 43 -5.76 -23.03 14.78
CA THR A 43 -7.10 -23.01 15.38
C THR A 43 -8.08 -22.13 14.59
N PRO A 44 -9.41 -22.27 14.80
CA PRO A 44 -10.41 -21.38 14.21
C PRO A 44 -10.17 -19.88 14.51
N ALA A 45 -9.72 -19.55 15.72
CA ALA A 45 -9.43 -18.17 16.12
C ALA A 45 -8.22 -17.60 15.36
N GLU A 46 -7.14 -18.38 15.24
CA GLU A 46 -5.95 -17.98 14.47
C GLU A 46 -6.28 -17.76 12.99
N LYS A 47 -7.09 -18.63 12.39
CA LYS A 47 -7.52 -18.46 11.01
C LYS A 47 -8.35 -17.18 10.82
N VAL A 48 -9.35 -17.01 11.66
CA VAL A 48 -10.26 -15.85 11.58
C VAL A 48 -9.50 -14.56 11.82
N GLY A 49 -8.58 -14.52 12.79
CA GLY A 49 -7.80 -13.31 13.08
C GLY A 49 -7.02 -12.80 11.86
N GLN A 50 -6.50 -13.70 11.00
CA GLN A 50 -5.74 -13.31 9.81
C GLN A 50 -6.54 -12.48 8.81
N LEU A 51 -7.87 -12.50 8.86
CA LEU A 51 -8.72 -11.69 7.99
C LEU A 51 -8.71 -10.19 8.32
N PHE A 52 -8.17 -9.77 9.47
CA PHE A 52 -8.34 -8.41 9.98
C PHE A 52 -7.05 -7.63 9.94
N LEU A 53 -7.12 -6.47 9.26
CA LEU A 53 -6.11 -5.42 9.22
C LEU A 53 -6.69 -4.22 9.96
N ILE A 54 -6.02 -3.72 11.01
CA ILE A 54 -6.55 -2.69 11.89
C ILE A 54 -5.67 -1.45 11.95
N THR A 55 -6.23 -0.33 12.39
CA THR A 55 -5.49 0.86 12.82
C THR A 55 -5.57 1.04 14.32
N PHE A 56 -4.69 1.83 14.88
CA PHE A 56 -4.70 2.24 16.28
C PHE A 56 -4.04 3.61 16.44
N ASP A 57 -4.40 4.33 17.50
CA ASP A 57 -3.85 5.65 17.77
C ASP A 57 -2.61 5.57 18.68
N GLY A 58 -1.66 6.45 18.40
CA GLY A 58 -0.45 6.63 19.19
C GLY A 58 0.70 5.70 18.79
N LYS A 59 1.87 6.01 19.34
CA LYS A 59 3.13 5.27 19.16
C LYS A 59 3.53 4.47 20.39
N ASP A 60 2.95 4.79 21.54
CA ASP A 60 3.34 4.22 22.83
C ASP A 60 2.77 2.80 22.93
N PHE A 61 3.65 1.85 22.67
CA PHE A 61 3.29 0.44 22.72
C PHE A 61 3.30 -0.05 24.17
N ASN A 62 2.13 -0.52 24.63
CA ASN A 62 2.00 -1.22 25.91
C ASN A 62 1.84 -2.72 25.65
N SER A 63 2.83 -3.51 26.05
CA SER A 63 2.82 -4.97 25.90
C SER A 63 1.67 -5.66 26.66
N GLU A 64 1.05 -5.01 27.63
CA GLU A 64 -0.13 -5.48 28.37
C GLU A 64 -1.40 -4.72 28.00
N GLY A 65 -1.36 -3.96 26.92
CA GLY A 65 -2.48 -3.14 26.44
C GLY A 65 -3.43 -3.89 25.50
N LEU A 66 -4.55 -3.24 25.18
CA LEU A 66 -5.63 -3.81 24.35
C LEU A 66 -5.15 -4.22 22.94
N LEU A 67 -4.22 -3.47 22.35
CA LEU A 67 -3.62 -3.84 21.06
C LEU A 67 -2.83 -5.14 21.16
N ALA A 68 -2.00 -5.26 22.21
CA ALA A 68 -1.25 -6.49 22.45
C ALA A 68 -2.18 -7.71 22.65
N ASP A 69 -3.33 -7.50 23.29
CA ASP A 69 -4.35 -8.54 23.44
C ASP A 69 -4.97 -8.93 22.08
N LEU A 70 -5.25 -7.97 21.19
CA LEU A 70 -5.73 -8.30 19.85
C LEU A 70 -4.70 -9.10 19.05
N ILE A 71 -3.42 -8.79 19.18
CA ILE A 71 -2.35 -9.55 18.52
C ILE A 71 -2.25 -10.97 19.11
N ARG A 72 -2.20 -11.09 20.45
CA ARG A 72 -1.98 -12.37 21.14
C ARG A 72 -3.19 -13.29 21.15
N GLU A 73 -4.38 -12.75 21.42
CA GLU A 73 -5.57 -13.55 21.70
C GLU A 73 -6.53 -13.62 20.51
N GLN A 74 -6.53 -12.59 19.66
CA GLN A 74 -7.36 -12.55 18.46
C GLN A 74 -6.58 -12.83 17.18
N HIS A 75 -5.24 -12.93 17.25
CA HIS A 75 -4.35 -13.32 16.16
C HIS A 75 -4.56 -12.49 14.89
N ILE A 76 -4.76 -11.16 15.03
CA ILE A 76 -5.02 -10.28 13.89
C ILE A 76 -3.96 -10.42 12.79
N GLY A 77 -4.39 -10.29 11.53
CA GLY A 77 -3.54 -10.46 10.36
C GLY A 77 -2.51 -9.35 10.18
N GLY A 78 -2.78 -8.14 10.68
CA GLY A 78 -1.84 -7.03 10.59
C GLY A 78 -2.38 -5.72 11.12
N VAL A 79 -1.53 -4.70 11.01
CA VAL A 79 -1.81 -3.32 11.40
C VAL A 79 -1.43 -2.37 10.27
N VAL A 80 -2.05 -1.20 10.22
CA VAL A 80 -1.66 -0.09 9.33
C VAL A 80 -1.25 1.09 10.20
N LEU A 81 -0.07 1.61 9.94
CA LEU A 81 0.48 2.77 10.63
C LEU A 81 0.31 4.03 9.78
N SER A 82 -0.03 5.15 10.41
CA SER A 82 -0.24 6.41 9.71
C SER A 82 0.06 7.62 10.61
N SER A 83 0.42 8.76 9.99
CA SER A 83 0.57 10.05 10.69
C SER A 83 -0.73 10.55 11.30
N PRO A 84 -1.92 10.43 10.65
CA PRO A 84 -3.17 10.81 11.25
C PRO A 84 -3.53 10.09 12.56
N ASN A 85 -2.97 8.90 12.77
CA ASN A 85 -3.15 8.12 13.99
C ASN A 85 -2.02 8.33 15.01
N ASP A 86 -1.17 9.34 14.80
CA ASP A 86 -0.03 9.67 15.67
C ASP A 86 0.97 8.50 15.87
N ASN A 87 1.04 7.56 14.92
CA ASN A 87 1.99 6.44 14.99
C ASN A 87 3.44 6.87 14.76
N PHE A 88 3.64 8.03 14.14
CA PHE A 88 4.95 8.58 13.81
C PHE A 88 5.18 9.88 14.56
N SER A 89 6.06 9.89 15.53
CA SER A 89 6.27 11.07 16.36
C SER A 89 7.72 11.19 16.82
N GLY A 90 8.13 12.40 17.15
CA GLY A 90 9.46 12.69 17.68
C GLY A 90 10.40 13.34 16.67
N THR A 91 11.66 13.53 17.10
CA THR A 91 12.73 14.11 16.27
C THR A 91 13.46 13.07 15.43
N ASP A 92 13.30 11.79 15.75
CA ASP A 92 13.83 10.62 15.04
C ASP A 92 12.66 9.71 14.74
N THR A 93 11.93 10.07 13.70
CA THR A 93 10.67 9.43 13.33
C THR A 93 10.89 8.01 12.79
N ALA A 94 11.96 7.81 12.04
CA ALA A 94 12.29 6.52 11.44
C ALA A 94 12.65 5.48 12.51
N ALA A 95 13.54 5.81 13.43
CA ALA A 95 13.91 4.91 14.53
C ALA A 95 12.72 4.59 15.45
N SER A 96 11.88 5.59 15.75
CA SER A 96 10.65 5.38 16.53
C SER A 96 9.65 4.45 15.85
N ALA A 97 9.47 4.59 14.53
CA ALA A 97 8.59 3.70 13.77
C ALA A 97 9.15 2.27 13.70
N ARG A 98 10.47 2.13 13.52
CA ARG A 98 11.17 0.85 13.53
C ARG A 98 11.00 0.13 14.88
N GLU A 99 11.18 0.85 16.00
CA GLU A 99 10.97 0.30 17.34
C GLU A 99 9.52 -0.15 17.56
N LEU A 100 8.55 0.65 17.13
CA LEU A 100 7.13 0.28 17.19
C LEU A 100 6.85 -1.01 16.40
N ILE A 101 7.35 -1.11 15.16
CA ILE A 101 7.16 -2.30 14.31
C ILE A 101 7.82 -3.54 14.95
N GLU A 102 9.02 -3.39 15.48
CA GLU A 102 9.70 -4.46 16.19
C GLU A 102 8.88 -4.96 17.39
N ASN A 103 8.39 -4.06 18.22
CA ASN A 103 7.55 -4.39 19.36
C ASN A 103 6.28 -5.15 18.95
N LEU A 104 5.62 -4.75 17.86
CA LEU A 104 4.42 -5.41 17.34
C LEU A 104 4.73 -6.84 16.87
N GLN A 105 5.79 -7.04 16.11
CA GLN A 105 6.21 -8.36 15.65
C GLN A 105 6.68 -9.25 16.80
N GLN A 106 7.38 -8.69 17.79
CA GLN A 106 7.82 -9.41 18.99
C GLN A 106 6.65 -9.95 19.80
N ILE A 107 5.55 -9.21 19.93
CA ILE A 107 4.34 -9.71 20.64
C ILE A 107 3.73 -10.91 19.92
N ALA A 108 3.63 -10.85 18.60
CA ALA A 108 3.11 -11.96 17.80
C ALA A 108 4.02 -13.21 17.94
N TRP A 109 5.33 -13.00 17.94
CA TRP A 109 6.32 -14.08 18.08
C TRP A 109 6.35 -14.68 19.50
N GLN A 110 6.33 -13.86 20.56
CA GLN A 110 6.39 -14.32 21.95
C GLN A 110 5.28 -15.30 22.31
N LYS A 111 4.08 -15.12 21.76
CA LYS A 111 2.94 -16.01 22.00
C LYS A 111 3.19 -17.44 21.49
N SER A 112 3.98 -17.60 20.44
CA SER A 112 4.34 -18.90 19.86
C SER A 112 5.50 -19.60 20.60
N GLN A 113 6.12 -18.93 21.60
CA GLN A 113 7.24 -19.47 22.33
C GLN A 113 6.80 -20.19 23.61
N PRO A 114 7.50 -21.24 24.05
CA PRO A 114 7.24 -21.88 25.34
C PRO A 114 7.38 -20.86 26.48
N SER A 115 6.42 -20.86 27.41
CA SER A 115 6.50 -19.98 28.58
C SER A 115 7.78 -20.27 29.37
N ALA A 116 8.54 -19.19 29.66
CA ALA A 116 9.73 -19.28 30.48
C ALA A 116 9.43 -19.52 31.97
N ASP A 117 8.16 -19.49 32.40
CA ASP A 117 7.75 -19.73 33.77
C ASP A 117 7.44 -21.22 33.99
N PRO A 118 8.32 -21.98 34.71
CA PRO A 118 8.10 -23.38 35.00
C PRO A 118 6.90 -23.68 35.93
N GLN A 119 6.35 -22.64 36.57
CA GLN A 119 5.22 -22.76 37.49
C GLN A 119 3.86 -22.55 36.83
N GLY A 120 3.84 -21.94 35.63
CA GLY A 120 2.65 -21.75 34.80
C GLY A 120 2.35 -22.88 33.82
N ALA A 121 3.22 -23.85 33.67
CA ALA A 121 3.00 -25.04 32.84
C ALA A 121 1.92 -25.90 33.47
N GLY A 122 0.67 -25.60 33.13
CA GLY A 122 -0.44 -26.55 33.37
C GLY A 122 -0.08 -27.90 32.75
N THR A 123 -0.41 -28.98 33.43
CA THR A 123 -0.10 -30.39 33.09
C THR A 123 -0.83 -30.91 31.85
N GLY A 124 -1.16 -30.04 30.89
CA GLY A 124 -1.71 -30.38 29.57
C GLY A 124 -0.72 -29.98 28.48
N ASN A 125 -0.56 -30.82 27.45
CA ASN A 125 0.07 -30.46 26.19
C ASN A 125 -0.77 -29.32 25.58
N GLN A 126 -0.50 -28.07 25.94
CA GLN A 126 -1.01 -26.91 25.19
C GLN A 126 -0.17 -26.83 23.93
N GLU A 127 -0.78 -27.13 22.81
CA GLU A 127 -0.18 -26.80 21.51
C GLU A 127 0.01 -25.29 21.47
N LEU A 128 1.26 -24.85 21.23
CA LEU A 128 1.57 -23.43 21.12
C LEU A 128 1.02 -22.92 19.79
N PRO A 129 0.53 -21.67 19.75
CA PRO A 129 0.11 -21.03 18.50
C PRO A 129 1.25 -21.01 17.49
N VAL A 130 0.92 -21.13 16.21
CA VAL A 130 1.89 -20.96 15.12
C VAL A 130 2.26 -19.48 15.02
N TYR A 131 3.56 -19.18 14.95
CA TYR A 131 3.98 -17.81 14.66
C TYR A 131 3.64 -17.45 13.21
N ILE A 132 2.84 -16.44 13.04
CA ILE A 132 2.52 -15.84 11.73
C ILE A 132 2.86 -14.36 11.81
N PRO A 133 3.83 -13.86 11.01
CA PRO A 133 4.20 -12.45 11.01
C PRO A 133 3.01 -11.54 10.73
N LEU A 134 2.96 -10.38 11.39
CA LEU A 134 1.96 -9.36 11.08
C LEU A 134 2.26 -8.72 9.73
N PHE A 135 1.22 -8.45 8.95
CA PHE A 135 1.33 -7.39 7.97
C PHE A 135 1.43 -6.05 8.70
N VAL A 136 2.48 -5.29 8.39
CA VAL A 136 2.65 -3.91 8.86
C VAL A 136 2.55 -3.01 7.64
N GLY A 137 1.40 -2.38 7.52
CA GLY A 137 1.02 -1.61 6.35
C GLY A 137 1.28 -0.11 6.48
N ILE A 138 1.55 0.52 5.35
CA ILE A 138 1.62 1.97 5.21
C ILE A 138 1.07 2.40 3.86
N SER A 139 0.57 3.63 3.79
CA SER A 139 0.19 4.31 2.56
C SER A 139 0.94 5.63 2.49
N GLN A 140 2.04 5.66 1.73
CA GLN A 140 2.86 6.87 1.56
C GLN A 140 2.20 7.79 0.54
N LYS A 141 1.27 8.63 0.98
CA LYS A 141 0.51 9.55 0.14
C LYS A 141 1.04 10.98 0.26
N ASP A 142 1.00 11.74 -0.82
CA ASP A 142 1.15 13.20 -0.80
C ASP A 142 -0.22 13.86 -0.99
N GLU A 143 -1.11 13.69 -0.04
CA GLU A 143 -2.40 14.36 -0.06
C GLU A 143 -2.32 15.79 0.48
N THR A 144 -3.04 16.68 -0.17
CA THR A 144 -3.24 18.05 0.30
C THR A 144 -4.14 18.06 1.53
N GLY A 145 -3.57 17.81 2.71
CA GLY A 145 -4.29 18.02 3.97
C GLY A 145 -4.30 16.87 4.98
N ARG A 146 -4.01 15.65 4.58
CA ARG A 146 -3.75 14.51 5.48
C ARG A 146 -2.58 13.73 4.93
N GLN A 147 -1.55 13.53 5.71
CA GLN A 147 -0.34 12.90 5.25
C GLN A 147 -0.10 11.63 6.03
N ASP A 148 -0.22 10.51 5.33
CA ASP A 148 0.20 9.20 5.83
C ASP A 148 1.72 9.03 5.66
N GLN A 149 2.49 10.14 5.67
CA GLN A 149 3.88 10.12 5.25
C GLN A 149 4.84 10.42 6.39
N PHE A 150 6.04 9.87 6.24
CA PHE A 150 7.21 10.39 6.93
C PHE A 150 7.61 11.75 6.33
N LEU A 151 7.67 12.79 7.15
CA LEU A 151 8.05 14.14 6.74
C LEU A 151 9.55 14.39 6.79
N GLY A 152 10.28 13.58 7.53
CA GLY A 152 11.74 13.61 7.68
C GLY A 152 12.30 12.19 7.58
N ASP A 153 13.60 12.07 7.68
CA ASP A 153 14.39 10.85 7.72
C ASP A 153 14.39 10.02 6.41
N LEU A 154 13.27 9.96 5.70
CA LEU A 154 13.18 9.31 4.39
C LEU A 154 13.40 10.29 3.24
N THR A 155 13.79 9.76 2.08
CA THR A 155 13.86 10.56 0.85
C THR A 155 12.49 11.12 0.49
N GLN A 156 12.43 12.44 0.27
CA GLN A 156 11.23 13.10 -0.23
C GLN A 156 11.05 12.76 -1.71
N LEU A 157 10.28 11.71 -1.99
CA LEU A 157 10.03 11.21 -3.34
C LEU A 157 8.93 12.01 -4.05
N PRO A 158 8.98 12.12 -5.39
CA PRO A 158 7.93 12.75 -6.18
C PRO A 158 6.60 11.99 -6.08
N ASN A 159 5.48 12.71 -6.12
CA ASN A 159 4.16 12.11 -6.17
C ASN A 159 3.90 11.39 -7.50
N LEU A 160 2.85 10.56 -7.56
CA LEU A 160 2.52 9.75 -8.73
C LEU A 160 2.29 10.60 -9.99
N MET A 161 1.67 11.78 -9.87
CA MET A 161 1.43 12.67 -11.00
C MET A 161 2.75 13.22 -11.58
N ALA A 162 3.71 13.56 -10.72
CA ALA A 162 5.03 14.01 -11.18
C ALA A 162 5.80 12.86 -11.87
N ILE A 163 5.68 11.63 -11.37
CA ILE A 163 6.24 10.44 -12.02
C ILE A 163 5.57 10.23 -13.39
N GLY A 164 4.24 10.27 -13.45
CA GLY A 164 3.48 10.14 -14.70
C GLY A 164 3.84 11.20 -15.75
N ALA A 165 4.10 12.44 -15.31
CA ALA A 165 4.51 13.54 -16.18
C ALA A 165 5.89 13.33 -16.86
N THR A 166 6.72 12.42 -16.35
CA THR A 166 8.00 12.07 -16.99
C THR A 166 7.83 11.19 -18.22
N TRP A 167 6.70 10.49 -18.38
CA TRP A 167 6.47 9.48 -19.42
C TRP A 167 7.57 8.39 -19.45
N SER A 168 8.19 8.10 -18.30
CA SER A 168 9.34 7.20 -18.18
C SER A 168 9.06 6.08 -17.18
N GLU A 169 8.95 4.86 -17.68
CA GLU A 169 8.85 3.64 -16.87
C GLU A 169 10.06 3.48 -15.94
N GLU A 170 11.25 3.89 -16.40
CA GLU A 170 12.47 3.85 -15.60
C GLU A 170 12.38 4.76 -14.36
N ASN A 171 11.81 5.96 -14.50
CA ASN A 171 11.62 6.84 -13.35
C ASN A 171 10.61 6.24 -12.36
N ALA A 172 9.54 5.61 -12.84
CA ALA A 172 8.58 4.92 -11.99
C ALA A 172 9.25 3.77 -11.22
N LEU A 173 10.07 2.97 -11.91
CA LEU A 173 10.85 1.88 -11.31
C LEU A 173 11.81 2.40 -10.22
N GLN A 174 12.59 3.44 -10.51
CA GLN A 174 13.58 3.97 -9.57
C GLN A 174 12.93 4.60 -8.33
N VAL A 175 11.81 5.32 -8.50
CA VAL A 175 11.06 5.87 -7.36
C VAL A 175 10.43 4.75 -6.53
N GLY A 176 9.83 3.76 -7.17
CA GLY A 176 9.30 2.59 -6.48
C GLY A 176 10.38 1.83 -5.72
N ARG A 177 11.58 1.66 -6.32
CA ARG A 177 12.71 1.00 -5.68
C ARG A 177 13.19 1.75 -4.43
N ALA A 178 13.39 3.06 -4.55
CA ALA A 178 13.79 3.88 -3.41
C ALA A 178 12.78 3.78 -2.25
N LEU A 179 11.47 3.86 -2.57
CA LEU A 179 10.42 3.72 -1.56
C LEU A 179 10.40 2.33 -0.92
N GLY A 180 10.53 1.28 -1.73
CA GLY A 180 10.55 -0.10 -1.25
C GLY A 180 11.71 -0.38 -0.33
N GLU A 181 12.91 0.12 -0.67
CA GLU A 181 14.12 -0.02 0.14
C GLU A 181 13.98 0.70 1.49
N GLU A 182 13.59 1.97 1.48
CA GLU A 182 13.45 2.76 2.72
C GLU A 182 12.33 2.24 3.63
N LEU A 183 11.16 1.89 3.10
CA LEU A 183 10.07 1.37 3.92
C LEU A 183 10.37 -0.02 4.48
N SER A 184 11.03 -0.89 3.71
CA SER A 184 11.37 -2.23 4.20
C SER A 184 12.47 -2.19 5.26
N ALA A 185 13.40 -1.23 5.19
CA ALA A 185 14.41 -0.98 6.24
C ALA A 185 13.77 -0.64 7.59
N LEU A 186 12.61 0.02 7.58
CA LEU A 186 11.81 0.28 8.78
C LEU A 186 11.01 -0.95 9.27
N GLY A 187 10.88 -1.99 8.45
CA GLY A 187 10.10 -3.19 8.76
C GLY A 187 8.67 -3.19 8.22
N PHE A 188 8.29 -2.22 7.38
CA PHE A 188 7.03 -2.30 6.64
C PHE A 188 7.10 -3.41 5.60
N ASN A 189 6.02 -4.18 5.48
CA ASN A 189 5.91 -5.33 4.57
C ASN A 189 4.61 -5.33 3.76
N LEU A 190 3.79 -4.28 3.89
CA LEU A 190 2.55 -4.10 3.15
C LEU A 190 2.43 -2.65 2.69
N TYR A 191 2.41 -2.41 1.38
CA TYR A 191 2.20 -1.08 0.82
C TYR A 191 0.78 -0.95 0.27
N LEU A 192 -0.02 -0.02 0.84
CA LEU A 192 -1.38 0.27 0.40
C LEU A 192 -1.37 1.33 -0.72
N GLY A 193 -1.00 0.91 -1.90
CA GLY A 193 -0.79 1.70 -3.10
C GLY A 193 -0.08 0.86 -4.18
N PRO A 194 0.28 1.50 -5.32
CA PRO A 194 -0.11 2.84 -5.76
C PRO A 194 -1.59 2.96 -6.14
N SER A 195 -2.09 4.20 -6.27
CA SER A 195 -3.39 4.45 -6.91
C SER A 195 -3.29 4.20 -8.40
N LEU A 196 -4.21 3.40 -8.93
CA LEU A 196 -4.37 3.13 -10.35
C LEU A 196 -5.56 3.89 -10.96
N ASP A 197 -6.07 4.87 -10.22
CA ASP A 197 -7.17 5.70 -10.68
C ASP A 197 -6.76 6.50 -11.91
N VAL A 198 -7.67 6.58 -12.89
CA VAL A 198 -7.47 7.35 -14.12
C VAL A 198 -8.24 8.65 -13.99
N VAL A 199 -7.56 9.80 -14.07
CA VAL A 199 -8.21 11.10 -13.97
C VAL A 199 -9.12 11.29 -15.17
N ASP A 200 -10.43 11.43 -14.95
CA ASP A 200 -11.38 11.83 -15.99
C ASP A 200 -11.35 13.34 -16.14
N THR A 201 -10.74 13.81 -17.22
CA THR A 201 -10.58 15.26 -17.51
C THR A 201 -11.87 15.94 -17.93
N SER A 202 -12.95 15.20 -18.18
CA SER A 202 -14.25 15.76 -18.53
C SER A 202 -14.96 16.41 -17.34
N ASP A 203 -14.61 16.00 -16.09
CA ASP A 203 -15.20 16.50 -14.84
C ASP A 203 -14.13 16.97 -13.83
N LEU A 204 -13.29 17.92 -14.25
CA LEU A 204 -12.18 18.48 -13.49
C LEU A 204 -12.49 18.91 -12.04
N PRO A 205 -13.68 19.44 -11.67
CA PRO A 205 -13.97 19.77 -10.27
C PRO A 205 -13.99 18.56 -9.33
N LEU A 206 -14.37 17.39 -9.83
CA LEU A 206 -14.42 16.14 -9.05
C LEU A 206 -13.09 15.37 -9.11
N ALA A 207 -12.40 15.46 -10.25
CA ALA A 207 -11.06 14.92 -10.43
C ALA A 207 -10.01 15.57 -9.51
N SER A 208 -10.30 16.76 -8.97
CA SER A 208 -9.38 17.49 -8.07
C SER A 208 -9.03 16.74 -6.78
N ASN A 209 -9.84 15.77 -6.37
CA ASN A 209 -9.58 14.97 -5.17
C ASN A 209 -8.60 13.80 -5.41
N ALA A 210 -8.44 13.36 -6.66
CA ALA A 210 -7.42 12.37 -7.04
C ALA A 210 -6.07 13.01 -7.38
N GLY A 211 -6.07 14.25 -7.68
CA GLY A 211 -5.00 15.22 -8.01
C GLY A 211 -3.62 14.63 -8.25
N THR A 212 -2.79 14.66 -7.23
CA THR A 212 -1.39 14.22 -7.32
C THR A 212 -1.17 12.74 -7.01
N GLU A 213 -2.20 12.01 -6.59
CA GLU A 213 -2.11 10.59 -6.22
C GLU A 213 -2.26 9.61 -7.38
N THR A 214 -2.43 10.07 -8.59
CA THR A 214 -2.54 9.24 -9.80
C THR A 214 -1.43 9.55 -10.78
N PHE A 215 -1.05 8.56 -11.59
CA PHE A 215 -0.08 8.74 -12.68
C PHE A 215 -0.63 9.58 -13.85
N GLY A 216 -1.92 9.89 -13.88
CA GLY A 216 -2.52 10.76 -14.90
C GLY A 216 -3.86 10.30 -15.45
N GLY A 217 -4.24 10.83 -16.63
CA GLY A 217 -5.54 10.60 -17.28
C GLY A 217 -5.51 9.61 -18.45
N SER A 218 -4.39 8.94 -18.73
CA SER A 218 -4.31 7.93 -19.79
C SER A 218 -4.27 6.53 -19.17
N PRO A 219 -5.32 5.69 -19.36
CA PRO A 219 -5.38 4.34 -18.78
C PRO A 219 -4.16 3.48 -19.13
N TYR A 220 -3.68 3.59 -20.37
CA TYR A 220 -2.50 2.87 -20.84
C TYR A 220 -1.22 3.26 -20.07
N TRP A 221 -0.98 4.58 -19.94
CA TRP A 221 0.19 5.08 -19.25
C TRP A 221 0.12 4.85 -17.73
N VAL A 222 -1.05 5.00 -17.13
CA VAL A 222 -1.25 4.63 -15.71
C VAL A 222 -0.87 3.16 -15.48
N GLY A 223 -1.30 2.26 -16.36
CA GLY A 223 -0.95 0.84 -16.28
C GLY A 223 0.55 0.57 -16.42
N LEU A 224 1.24 1.21 -17.38
CA LEU A 224 2.69 1.05 -17.58
C LEU A 224 3.51 1.60 -16.40
N MET A 225 3.19 2.82 -15.96
CA MET A 225 3.87 3.44 -14.81
C MET A 225 3.66 2.62 -13.54
N ALA A 226 2.43 2.15 -13.31
CA ALA A 226 2.10 1.33 -12.16
C ALA A 226 2.89 0.01 -12.12
N ARG A 227 2.98 -0.71 -13.23
CA ARG A 227 3.78 -1.95 -13.34
C ARG A 227 5.24 -1.69 -12.95
N SER A 228 5.85 -0.67 -13.51
CA SER A 228 7.25 -0.34 -13.24
C SER A 228 7.45 0.14 -11.80
N TYR A 229 6.52 0.91 -11.26
CA TYR A 229 6.55 1.35 -9.86
C TYR A 229 6.42 0.17 -8.89
N ILE A 230 5.52 -0.78 -9.17
CA ILE A 230 5.35 -2.02 -8.39
C ILE A 230 6.62 -2.86 -8.44
N ALA A 231 7.20 -3.06 -9.63
CA ALA A 231 8.47 -3.76 -9.78
C ALA A 231 9.61 -3.08 -8.99
N GLY A 232 9.59 -1.75 -8.93
CA GLY A 232 10.47 -0.98 -8.07
C GLY A 232 10.30 -1.31 -6.60
N LEU A 233 9.06 -1.28 -6.09
CA LEU A 233 8.74 -1.62 -4.68
C LEU A 233 9.20 -3.04 -4.31
N HIS A 234 8.91 -4.02 -5.16
CA HIS A 234 9.33 -5.41 -4.93
C HIS A 234 10.85 -5.56 -4.93
N SER A 235 11.53 -4.99 -5.93
CA SER A 235 12.99 -5.09 -6.03
C SER A 235 13.71 -4.30 -4.92
N GLY A 236 13.21 -3.12 -4.53
CA GLY A 236 13.80 -2.32 -3.47
C GLY A 236 13.65 -2.95 -2.08
N SER A 237 12.57 -3.70 -1.87
CA SER A 237 12.33 -4.41 -0.61
C SER A 237 12.89 -5.84 -0.57
N ASP A 238 13.65 -6.27 -1.58
CA ASP A 238 14.08 -7.67 -1.73
C ASP A 238 12.92 -8.68 -1.64
N GLY A 239 11.75 -8.30 -2.19
CA GLY A 239 10.53 -9.10 -2.18
C GLY A 239 9.82 -9.18 -0.82
N ARG A 240 10.25 -8.43 0.20
CA ARG A 240 9.58 -8.41 1.52
C ARG A 240 8.25 -7.65 1.50
N MET A 241 8.09 -6.65 0.62
CA MET A 241 6.89 -5.80 0.52
C MET A 241 5.82 -6.45 -0.35
N ARG A 242 4.60 -6.54 0.18
CA ARG A 242 3.40 -6.85 -0.62
C ARG A 242 2.73 -5.55 -1.05
N VAL A 243 2.35 -5.46 -2.33
CA VAL A 243 1.85 -4.23 -2.95
C VAL A 243 0.36 -4.36 -3.27
N ILE A 244 -0.45 -3.52 -2.65
CA ILE A 244 -1.91 -3.52 -2.76
C ILE A 244 -2.36 -2.33 -3.59
N ALA A 245 -2.53 -2.52 -4.87
CA ALA A 245 -2.97 -1.47 -5.79
C ALA A 245 -4.40 -1.01 -5.48
N ARG A 246 -4.66 0.30 -5.59
CA ARG A 246 -5.95 0.90 -5.24
C ARG A 246 -6.39 1.94 -6.29
N HIS A 247 -7.63 2.32 -6.31
CA HIS A 247 -8.81 1.86 -5.58
C HIS A 247 -9.65 1.01 -6.53
N PHE A 248 -9.57 -0.30 -6.43
CA PHE A 248 -10.25 -1.22 -7.36
C PHE A 248 -11.78 -1.05 -7.29
N PRO A 249 -12.48 -1.00 -8.42
CA PRO A 249 -12.05 -1.11 -9.81
C PRO A 249 -11.71 0.24 -10.48
N GLY A 250 -11.49 1.32 -9.74
CA GLY A 250 -11.10 2.66 -10.16
C GLY A 250 -12.11 3.73 -9.73
N LEU A 251 -11.62 4.89 -9.25
CA LEU A 251 -12.44 6.00 -8.75
C LEU A 251 -12.48 7.22 -9.67
N GLY A 252 -11.67 7.25 -10.73
CA GLY A 252 -11.42 8.47 -11.52
C GLY A 252 -12.65 9.10 -12.17
N GLY A 253 -13.72 8.31 -12.41
CA GLY A 253 -15.00 8.79 -12.94
C GLY A 253 -16.11 8.93 -11.89
N ALA A 254 -15.78 9.05 -10.61
CA ALA A 254 -16.74 9.16 -9.51
C ALA A 254 -17.58 10.46 -9.58
N ASP A 255 -18.88 10.37 -9.35
CA ASP A 255 -19.82 11.50 -9.41
C ASP A 255 -19.74 12.45 -8.19
N ARG A 256 -19.02 12.05 -7.14
CA ARG A 256 -18.81 12.81 -5.90
C ARG A 256 -17.58 12.31 -5.14
N PRO A 257 -17.06 13.05 -4.13
CA PRO A 257 -15.91 12.62 -3.35
C PRO A 257 -16.14 11.26 -2.66
N PRO A 258 -15.39 10.18 -3.03
CA PRO A 258 -15.66 8.84 -2.52
C PRO A 258 -15.42 8.65 -1.02
N LEU A 259 -14.55 9.47 -0.42
CA LEU A 259 -14.27 9.45 1.02
C LEU A 259 -15.42 10.02 1.86
N GLU A 260 -16.22 10.93 1.28
CA GLU A 260 -17.31 11.59 1.96
C GLU A 260 -18.62 10.83 1.85
N GLU A 261 -18.92 10.32 0.65
CA GLU A 261 -20.14 9.58 0.35
C GLU A 261 -19.88 8.45 -0.65
N VAL A 262 -20.71 7.41 -0.59
CA VAL A 262 -20.68 6.36 -1.61
C VAL A 262 -21.01 6.95 -2.97
N SER A 263 -20.00 7.03 -3.84
CA SER A 263 -20.10 7.59 -5.18
C SER A 263 -20.60 6.57 -6.21
N THR A 264 -20.93 7.04 -7.41
CA THR A 264 -21.38 6.21 -8.52
C THR A 264 -20.64 6.57 -9.80
N ILE A 265 -20.21 5.57 -10.55
CA ILE A 265 -19.68 5.72 -11.90
C ILE A 265 -20.75 5.27 -12.90
N GLN A 266 -21.12 6.17 -13.82
CA GLN A 266 -22.16 5.96 -14.82
C GLN A 266 -21.55 5.48 -16.14
N LYS A 267 -20.84 4.35 -16.10
CA LYS A 267 -20.21 3.74 -17.29
C LYS A 267 -20.66 2.29 -17.43
N SER A 268 -20.75 1.80 -18.68
CA SER A 268 -20.96 0.39 -18.93
C SER A 268 -19.73 -0.43 -18.55
N LEU A 269 -19.86 -1.75 -18.39
CA LEU A 269 -18.73 -2.63 -18.11
C LEU A 269 -17.63 -2.52 -19.19
N GLU A 270 -18.03 -2.39 -20.46
CA GLU A 270 -17.08 -2.23 -21.57
C GLU A 270 -16.30 -0.90 -21.48
N GLN A 271 -16.97 0.17 -21.05
CA GLN A 271 -16.29 1.45 -20.80
C GLN A 271 -15.36 1.37 -19.59
N LEU A 272 -15.77 0.66 -18.52
CA LEU A 272 -14.92 0.41 -17.36
C LEU A 272 -13.65 -0.35 -17.73
N LYS A 273 -13.76 -1.39 -18.56
CA LYS A 273 -12.61 -2.15 -19.07
C LYS A 273 -11.62 -1.29 -19.86
N GLN A 274 -12.14 -0.29 -20.57
CA GLN A 274 -11.30 0.60 -21.39
C GLN A 274 -10.60 1.69 -20.57
N VAL A 275 -11.15 2.11 -19.44
CA VAL A 275 -10.66 3.23 -18.64
C VAL A 275 -10.26 2.76 -17.25
N GLU A 276 -11.22 2.60 -16.33
CA GLU A 276 -10.94 2.36 -14.92
C GLU A 276 -10.26 1.03 -14.64
N LEU A 277 -10.71 -0.05 -15.26
CA LEU A 277 -10.14 -1.40 -15.09
C LEU A 277 -8.84 -1.61 -15.86
N SER A 278 -8.58 -0.82 -16.89
CA SER A 278 -7.40 -1.01 -17.76
C SER A 278 -6.08 -1.05 -16.99
N PRO A 279 -5.78 -0.15 -16.04
CA PRO A 279 -4.56 -0.22 -15.25
C PRO A 279 -4.50 -1.47 -14.35
N PHE A 280 -5.63 -1.86 -13.75
CA PHE A 280 -5.71 -3.09 -12.93
C PHE A 280 -5.49 -4.34 -13.76
N MET A 281 -6.03 -4.39 -14.97
CA MET A 281 -5.74 -5.48 -15.91
C MET A 281 -4.26 -5.51 -16.30
N ALA A 282 -3.61 -4.35 -16.45
CA ALA A 282 -2.20 -4.27 -16.78
C ALA A 282 -1.32 -4.85 -15.66
N VAL A 283 -1.58 -4.51 -14.39
CA VAL A 283 -0.78 -5.02 -13.26
C VAL A 283 -1.14 -6.46 -12.88
N ALA A 284 -2.36 -6.92 -13.14
CA ALA A 284 -2.74 -8.32 -12.95
C ALA A 284 -2.20 -9.24 -14.05
N GLY A 285 -2.14 -8.74 -15.29
CA GLY A 285 -1.74 -9.51 -16.47
C GLY A 285 -0.26 -9.40 -16.83
N ALA A 286 0.60 -8.90 -15.94
CA ALA A 286 2.03 -8.88 -16.19
C ALA A 286 2.60 -10.32 -16.23
N GLU A 287 3.45 -10.63 -17.22
CA GLU A 287 4.04 -11.96 -17.36
C GLU A 287 5.07 -12.26 -16.26
N ASP A 288 5.81 -11.24 -15.81
CA ASP A 288 6.77 -11.34 -14.73
C ASP A 288 6.07 -10.94 -13.41
N PRO A 289 6.04 -11.83 -12.39
CA PRO A 289 5.45 -11.56 -11.09
C PRO A 289 6.00 -10.30 -10.41
N LEU A 290 7.23 -9.91 -10.71
CA LEU A 290 7.83 -8.68 -10.17
C LEU A 290 6.99 -7.43 -10.47
N TYR A 291 6.29 -7.42 -11.62
CA TYR A 291 5.46 -6.33 -12.11
C TYR A 291 3.97 -6.47 -11.76
N GLN A 292 3.59 -7.56 -11.08
CA GLN A 292 2.21 -7.81 -10.67
C GLN A 292 1.93 -7.17 -9.31
N ALA A 293 0.71 -6.65 -9.12
CA ALA A 293 0.24 -6.31 -7.79
C ALA A 293 -0.12 -7.58 -7.01
N ASP A 294 0.23 -7.64 -5.72
CA ASP A 294 -0.11 -8.78 -4.85
C ASP A 294 -1.59 -8.75 -4.43
N GLY A 295 -2.19 -7.57 -4.42
CA GLY A 295 -3.58 -7.41 -4.06
C GLY A 295 -4.23 -6.15 -4.63
N PHE A 296 -5.55 -6.11 -4.52
CA PHE A 296 -6.37 -4.94 -4.85
C PHE A 296 -7.18 -4.48 -3.65
N MET A 297 -7.14 -3.18 -3.34
CA MET A 297 -8.01 -2.56 -2.36
C MET A 297 -9.34 -2.20 -3.02
N VAL A 298 -10.42 -2.83 -2.55
CA VAL A 298 -11.77 -2.74 -3.13
C VAL A 298 -12.51 -1.53 -2.55
N SER A 299 -12.75 -0.55 -3.38
CA SER A 299 -13.36 0.73 -3.00
C SER A 299 -14.88 0.65 -2.77
N HIS A 300 -15.39 1.61 -1.98
CA HIS A 300 -16.81 1.72 -1.65
C HIS A 300 -17.59 2.51 -2.70
N ILE A 301 -17.59 2.02 -3.96
CA ILE A 301 -18.19 2.70 -5.11
C ILE A 301 -19.26 1.82 -5.79
N ARG A 302 -20.19 2.46 -6.48
CA ARG A 302 -21.23 1.82 -7.28
C ARG A 302 -20.96 2.01 -8.77
N PHE A 303 -21.30 1.00 -9.57
CA PHE A 303 -21.18 1.05 -11.01
C PHE A 303 -22.50 0.74 -11.67
N GLN A 304 -23.04 1.73 -12.38
CA GLN A 304 -24.35 1.56 -13.05
C GLN A 304 -24.32 0.45 -14.09
N GLY A 305 -23.22 0.28 -14.83
CA GLY A 305 -23.08 -0.74 -15.84
C GLY A 305 -23.06 -2.18 -15.33
N LEU A 306 -22.72 -2.38 -14.04
CA LEU A 306 -22.72 -3.69 -13.38
C LEU A 306 -24.01 -3.93 -12.59
N GLN A 307 -24.46 -2.91 -11.86
CA GLN A 307 -25.52 -3.03 -10.86
C GLN A 307 -26.89 -2.53 -11.36
N GLY A 308 -26.95 -2.06 -12.61
CA GLY A 308 -28.17 -1.60 -13.25
C GLY A 308 -28.68 -0.29 -12.67
N ASN A 309 -29.95 -0.27 -12.27
CA ASN A 309 -30.58 0.95 -11.74
C ASN A 309 -30.12 1.22 -10.29
N ILE A 310 -29.20 2.17 -10.14
CA ILE A 310 -28.65 2.57 -8.83
C ILE A 310 -29.71 3.26 -7.98
N ARG A 311 -29.92 2.76 -6.78
CA ARG A 311 -30.77 3.32 -5.74
C ARG A 311 -29.92 3.68 -4.51
N ALA A 312 -30.49 4.44 -3.58
CA ALA A 312 -29.83 4.74 -2.30
C ALA A 312 -29.41 3.47 -1.52
N THR A 313 -30.17 2.38 -1.68
CA THR A 313 -29.92 1.08 -1.02
C THR A 313 -29.04 0.13 -1.83
N THR A 314 -28.63 0.48 -3.06
CA THR A 314 -27.70 -0.33 -3.84
C THR A 314 -26.35 -0.33 -3.13
N LYS A 315 -25.85 -1.53 -2.79
CA LYS A 315 -24.57 -1.68 -2.08
C LYS A 315 -23.40 -1.26 -2.98
N PRO A 316 -22.35 -0.65 -2.43
CA PRO A 316 -21.07 -0.53 -3.13
C PRO A 316 -20.52 -1.89 -3.53
N VAL A 317 -19.64 -1.95 -4.53
CA VAL A 317 -19.04 -3.21 -5.02
C VAL A 317 -18.30 -3.99 -3.93
N SER A 318 -17.69 -3.29 -2.98
CA SER A 318 -17.04 -3.89 -1.81
C SER A 318 -17.97 -4.64 -0.85
N PHE A 319 -19.29 -4.46 -0.99
CA PHE A 319 -20.34 -5.11 -0.21
C PHE A 319 -21.34 -5.90 -1.08
N ASP A 320 -21.11 -5.97 -2.39
CA ASP A 320 -21.96 -6.62 -3.37
C ASP A 320 -21.25 -7.82 -4.00
N GLN A 321 -21.60 -9.02 -3.54
CA GLN A 321 -20.96 -10.26 -3.98
C GLN A 321 -21.06 -10.47 -5.50
N ALA A 322 -22.20 -10.17 -6.11
CA ALA A 322 -22.40 -10.39 -7.54
C ALA A 322 -21.54 -9.43 -8.37
N ALA A 323 -21.55 -8.14 -7.99
CA ALA A 323 -20.78 -7.12 -8.68
C ALA A 323 -19.26 -7.35 -8.54
N LEU A 324 -18.78 -7.66 -7.32
CA LEU A 324 -17.37 -7.94 -7.11
C LEU A 324 -16.92 -9.21 -7.83
N ALA A 325 -17.72 -10.26 -7.81
CA ALA A 325 -17.40 -11.50 -8.54
C ALA A 325 -17.34 -11.28 -10.07
N GLU A 326 -18.22 -10.43 -10.64
CA GLU A 326 -18.18 -10.08 -12.05
C GLU A 326 -16.91 -9.31 -12.42
N LEU A 327 -16.49 -8.36 -11.57
CA LEU A 327 -15.24 -7.60 -11.76
C LEU A 327 -14.00 -8.49 -11.66
N LEU A 328 -13.94 -9.35 -10.65
CA LEU A 328 -12.84 -10.32 -10.46
C LEU A 328 -12.85 -11.43 -11.52
N GLY A 329 -13.96 -11.63 -12.22
CA GLY A 329 -14.09 -12.57 -13.34
C GLY A 329 -13.60 -12.03 -14.69
N VAL A 330 -13.17 -10.76 -14.78
CA VAL A 330 -12.62 -10.18 -16.00
C VAL A 330 -11.18 -10.65 -16.21
N GLU A 331 -10.86 -11.21 -17.37
CA GLU A 331 -9.46 -11.53 -17.69
C GLU A 331 -8.65 -10.26 -17.99
N PRO A 332 -7.37 -10.18 -17.54
CA PRO A 332 -6.55 -11.20 -16.86
C PRO A 332 -6.71 -11.24 -15.32
N ILE A 333 -7.56 -10.41 -14.73
CA ILE A 333 -7.77 -10.34 -13.27
C ILE A 333 -8.22 -11.71 -12.71
N ALA A 334 -9.05 -12.44 -13.48
CA ALA A 334 -9.53 -13.77 -13.08
C ALA A 334 -8.39 -14.79 -12.95
N ALA A 335 -7.43 -14.78 -13.87
CA ALA A 335 -6.23 -15.61 -13.80
C ALA A 335 -5.37 -15.24 -12.58
N TRP A 336 -5.07 -13.94 -12.41
CA TRP A 336 -4.34 -13.40 -11.27
C TRP A 336 -5.00 -13.78 -9.92
N ARG A 337 -6.32 -13.64 -9.83
CA ARG A 337 -7.08 -14.02 -8.62
C ARG A 337 -6.95 -15.50 -8.28
N LYS A 338 -6.96 -16.34 -9.31
CA LYS A 338 -6.83 -17.80 -9.18
C LYS A 338 -5.42 -18.21 -8.75
N GLU A 339 -4.42 -17.43 -9.11
CA GLU A 339 -3.01 -17.62 -8.72
C GLU A 339 -2.67 -17.11 -7.31
N GLY A 340 -3.61 -16.49 -6.60
CA GLY A 340 -3.44 -16.07 -5.22
C GLY A 340 -3.60 -14.58 -4.97
N GLY A 341 -3.91 -13.78 -5.98
CA GLY A 341 -4.11 -12.34 -5.83
C GLY A 341 -5.10 -11.98 -4.72
N LEU A 342 -4.74 -11.08 -3.83
CA LEU A 342 -5.51 -10.69 -2.65
C LEU A 342 -6.56 -9.61 -2.96
N THR A 343 -7.64 -9.61 -2.19
CA THR A 343 -8.59 -8.50 -2.14
C THR A 343 -8.69 -7.99 -0.70
N ILE A 344 -8.49 -6.68 -0.53
CA ILE A 344 -8.60 -6.00 0.76
C ILE A 344 -9.75 -5.01 0.66
N SER A 345 -10.66 -4.96 1.63
CA SER A 345 -11.67 -3.91 1.65
C SER A 345 -11.00 -2.55 1.89
N ASP A 346 -11.53 -1.49 1.33
CA ASP A 346 -11.22 -0.14 1.82
C ASP A 346 -11.76 0.03 3.25
N SER A 347 -11.44 1.16 3.92
CA SER A 347 -11.80 1.44 5.32
C SER A 347 -13.28 1.20 5.63
N LEU A 348 -13.58 0.16 6.42
CA LEU A 348 -14.95 -0.21 6.80
C LEU A 348 -15.57 0.75 7.84
N GLY A 349 -14.77 1.60 8.47
CA GLY A 349 -15.26 2.65 9.37
C GLY A 349 -15.33 4.02 8.71
N SER A 350 -15.01 4.14 7.42
CA SER A 350 -15.02 5.42 6.70
C SER A 350 -16.36 6.14 6.78
N ARG A 351 -16.33 7.47 6.61
CA ARG A 351 -17.54 8.29 6.60
C ARG A 351 -18.54 7.82 5.55
N ALA A 352 -18.09 7.47 4.37
CA ALA A 352 -18.95 6.97 3.30
C ALA A 352 -19.69 5.69 3.70
N VAL A 353 -19.02 4.73 4.33
CA VAL A 353 -19.62 3.48 4.85
C VAL A 353 -20.61 3.78 5.97
N ARG A 354 -20.23 4.65 6.92
CA ARG A 354 -21.12 5.05 8.02
C ARG A 354 -22.40 5.66 7.50
N LEU A 355 -22.33 6.63 6.58
CA LEU A 355 -23.51 7.27 6.00
C LEU A 355 -24.38 6.29 5.21
N PHE A 356 -23.77 5.29 4.56
CA PHE A 356 -24.51 4.31 3.77
C PHE A 356 -25.28 3.32 4.67
N PHE A 357 -24.65 2.76 5.70
CA PHE A 357 -25.26 1.75 6.57
C PHE A 357 -26.05 2.36 7.74
N ASP A 358 -25.67 3.55 8.18
CA ASP A 358 -26.31 4.27 9.29
C ASP A 358 -26.47 5.77 8.99
N PRO A 359 -27.39 6.15 8.09
CA PRO A 359 -27.61 7.55 7.74
C PRO A 359 -28.03 8.44 8.93
N THR A 360 -28.52 7.83 10.00
CA THR A 360 -28.94 8.54 11.22
C THR A 360 -27.82 8.72 12.25
N GLY A 361 -26.72 7.99 12.10
CA GLY A 361 -25.58 7.99 13.00
C GLY A 361 -25.84 7.32 14.35
N ASN A 362 -26.86 6.46 14.46
CA ASN A 362 -27.28 5.85 15.74
C ASN A 362 -27.23 4.32 15.76
N ALA A 363 -27.07 3.67 14.62
CA ALA A 363 -27.25 2.23 14.45
C ALA A 363 -26.09 1.57 13.67
N PHE A 364 -24.85 2.08 13.79
CA PHE A 364 -23.70 1.46 13.16
C PHE A 364 -23.48 0.05 13.71
N ASP A 365 -23.71 -0.96 12.85
CA ASP A 365 -23.53 -2.38 13.19
C ASP A 365 -22.24 -2.94 12.57
N PRO A 366 -21.12 -2.94 13.32
CA PRO A 366 -19.82 -3.34 12.83
C PRO A 366 -19.77 -4.80 12.37
N ILE A 367 -20.46 -5.71 13.08
CA ILE A 367 -20.47 -7.14 12.75
C ILE A 367 -21.16 -7.37 11.40
N THR A 368 -22.31 -6.75 11.17
CA THR A 368 -23.04 -6.87 9.89
C THR A 368 -22.25 -6.25 8.74
N ILE A 369 -21.59 -5.10 8.96
CA ILE A 369 -20.78 -4.42 7.96
C ILE A 369 -19.57 -5.28 7.57
N ALA A 370 -18.78 -5.72 8.54
CA ALA A 370 -17.61 -6.57 8.32
C ALA A 370 -18.00 -7.88 7.61
N ARG A 371 -19.05 -8.55 8.07
CA ARG A 371 -19.54 -9.79 7.47
C ARG A 371 -20.05 -9.59 6.06
N THR A 372 -20.73 -8.49 5.77
CA THR A 372 -21.21 -8.18 4.42
C THR A 372 -20.04 -7.95 3.47
N ALA A 373 -19.00 -7.22 3.91
CA ALA A 373 -17.78 -7.02 3.13
C ALA A 373 -17.04 -8.34 2.88
N PHE A 374 -16.89 -9.19 3.88
CA PHE A 374 -16.27 -10.51 3.75
C PHE A 374 -17.02 -11.40 2.75
N LEU A 375 -18.33 -11.52 2.91
CA LEU A 375 -19.17 -12.33 2.03
C LEU A 375 -19.25 -11.79 0.59
N ALA A 376 -18.94 -10.51 0.39
CA ALA A 376 -18.82 -9.95 -0.96
C ALA A 376 -17.58 -10.48 -1.71
N GLY A 377 -16.53 -10.91 -1.00
CA GLY A 377 -15.34 -11.51 -1.60
C GLY A 377 -14.02 -10.82 -1.24
N ASN A 378 -14.02 -9.96 -0.21
CA ASN A 378 -12.77 -9.42 0.34
C ASN A 378 -12.08 -10.48 1.22
N ASP A 379 -10.78 -10.71 1.01
CA ASP A 379 -9.99 -11.64 1.83
C ASP A 379 -9.57 -11.01 3.15
N ILE A 380 -9.22 -9.72 3.12
CA ILE A 380 -8.81 -8.94 4.28
C ILE A 380 -9.79 -7.80 4.48
N LEU A 381 -10.18 -7.57 5.73
CA LEU A 381 -11.06 -6.51 6.16
C LEU A 381 -10.27 -5.42 6.84
N PHE A 382 -10.25 -4.23 6.25
CA PHE A 382 -9.53 -3.09 6.80
C PHE A 382 -10.44 -2.31 7.76
N LEU A 383 -10.17 -2.48 9.07
CA LEU A 383 -10.93 -1.88 10.18
C LEU A 383 -10.26 -0.58 10.65
N ASP A 384 -10.32 0.44 9.81
CA ASP A 384 -9.90 1.80 10.14
C ASP A 384 -11.09 2.61 10.65
N GLN A 385 -10.91 3.41 11.72
CA GLN A 385 -11.95 4.20 12.39
C GLN A 385 -13.20 3.37 12.73
N PHE A 386 -13.01 2.10 13.10
CA PHE A 386 -14.06 1.10 13.20
C PHE A 386 -14.65 1.03 14.61
N HIS A 387 -15.38 2.08 14.99
CA HIS A 387 -15.99 2.26 16.31
C HIS A 387 -17.52 2.18 16.28
N SER A 388 -18.09 1.47 17.26
CA SER A 388 -19.52 1.46 17.56
C SER A 388 -19.80 2.24 18.84
N LYS A 389 -20.81 3.09 18.82
CA LYS A 389 -21.25 3.86 20.01
C LYS A 389 -21.65 2.99 21.20
N ASN A 390 -21.93 1.70 20.96
CA ASN A 390 -22.33 0.75 22.00
C ASN A 390 -21.14 0.09 22.70
N ASP A 391 -19.92 0.28 22.19
CA ASP A 391 -18.69 -0.27 22.74
C ASP A 391 -17.89 0.83 23.46
N MET A 392 -16.98 0.44 24.35
CA MET A 392 -16.19 1.39 25.13
C MET A 392 -15.16 2.13 24.27
N ASP A 393 -14.58 1.43 23.29
CA ASP A 393 -13.54 1.89 22.40
C ASP A 393 -13.50 1.08 21.10
N ASP A 394 -12.61 1.43 20.18
CA ASP A 394 -12.42 0.75 18.89
C ASP A 394 -11.96 -0.70 19.08
N PHE A 395 -11.09 -0.96 20.05
CA PHE A 395 -10.58 -2.31 20.34
C PHE A 395 -11.67 -3.25 20.81
N ALA A 396 -12.62 -2.77 21.63
CA ALA A 396 -13.79 -3.54 22.06
C ALA A 396 -14.69 -3.88 20.86
N THR A 397 -14.89 -2.92 19.94
CA THR A 397 -15.66 -3.13 18.70
C THR A 397 -14.98 -4.17 17.80
N ILE A 398 -13.68 -4.07 17.61
CA ILE A 398 -12.87 -4.98 16.79
C ILE A 398 -12.89 -6.39 17.39
N ARG A 399 -12.61 -6.53 18.69
CA ARG A 399 -12.64 -7.80 19.41
C ARG A 399 -13.99 -8.51 19.24
N ARG A 400 -15.09 -7.82 19.52
CA ARG A 400 -16.44 -8.37 19.38
C ARG A 400 -16.74 -8.81 17.94
N THR A 401 -16.23 -8.09 16.97
CA THR A 401 -16.38 -8.43 15.55
C THR A 401 -15.62 -9.73 15.22
N ILE A 402 -14.37 -9.86 15.65
CA ILE A 402 -13.54 -11.07 15.46
C ILE A 402 -14.18 -12.28 16.17
N GLU A 403 -14.61 -12.12 17.41
CA GLU A 403 -15.28 -13.19 18.18
C GLU A 403 -16.57 -13.67 17.47
N SER A 404 -17.35 -12.76 16.89
CA SER A 404 -18.53 -13.11 16.09
C SER A 404 -18.18 -13.90 14.82
N PHE A 405 -17.08 -13.57 14.16
CA PHE A 405 -16.58 -14.34 13.00
C PHE A 405 -16.10 -15.71 13.42
N THR A 406 -15.40 -15.83 14.55
CA THR A 406 -14.92 -17.11 15.09
C THR A 406 -16.08 -18.04 15.46
N ALA A 407 -17.11 -17.51 16.12
CA ALA A 407 -18.34 -18.26 16.39
C ALA A 407 -19.02 -18.73 15.08
N LYS A 408 -19.13 -17.83 14.09
CA LYS A 408 -19.72 -18.14 12.80
C LYS A 408 -18.90 -19.20 12.02
N TYR A 409 -17.57 -19.15 12.09
CA TYR A 409 -16.69 -20.17 11.52
C TYR A 409 -16.98 -21.56 12.08
N GLN A 410 -17.21 -21.66 13.39
CA GLN A 410 -17.50 -22.93 14.07
C GLN A 410 -18.90 -23.48 13.77
N GLU A 411 -19.88 -22.59 13.53
CA GLU A 411 -21.28 -22.96 13.34
C GLU A 411 -21.67 -23.21 11.88
N ASP A 412 -20.97 -22.59 10.92
CA ASP A 412 -21.35 -22.57 9.50
C ASP A 412 -20.18 -23.04 8.61
N SER A 413 -20.30 -24.26 8.07
CA SER A 413 -19.26 -24.88 7.24
C SER A 413 -19.01 -24.14 5.92
N VAL A 414 -20.01 -23.44 5.35
CA VAL A 414 -19.82 -22.66 4.13
C VAL A 414 -19.02 -21.40 4.43
N PHE A 415 -19.32 -20.75 5.54
CA PHE A 415 -18.54 -19.62 6.02
C PHE A 415 -17.09 -20.03 6.35
N ALA A 416 -16.90 -21.17 7.01
CA ALA A 416 -15.57 -21.72 7.31
C ALA A 416 -14.75 -21.96 6.03
N GLN A 417 -15.34 -22.53 4.98
CA GLN A 417 -14.66 -22.74 3.70
C GLN A 417 -14.23 -21.42 3.05
N GLN A 418 -15.05 -20.36 3.15
CA GLN A 418 -14.67 -19.05 2.63
C GLN A 418 -13.51 -18.44 3.42
N VAL A 419 -13.54 -18.54 4.76
CA VAL A 419 -12.43 -18.12 5.63
C VAL A 419 -11.15 -18.90 5.26
N ASP A 420 -11.21 -20.23 5.19
CA ASP A 420 -10.05 -21.05 4.83
C ASP A 420 -9.47 -20.67 3.46
N ALA A 421 -10.30 -20.37 2.49
CA ALA A 421 -9.86 -19.94 1.16
C ALA A 421 -9.14 -18.58 1.20
N SER A 422 -9.63 -17.62 1.99
CA SER A 422 -9.00 -16.31 2.18
C SER A 422 -7.69 -16.43 2.97
N VAL A 423 -7.68 -17.19 4.06
CA VAL A 423 -6.49 -17.42 4.89
C VAL A 423 -5.37 -18.09 4.08
N ARG A 424 -5.69 -19.04 3.20
CA ARG A 424 -4.70 -19.65 2.31
C ARG A 424 -3.98 -18.61 1.43
N ARG A 425 -4.70 -17.63 0.87
CA ARG A 425 -4.10 -16.55 0.07
C ARG A 425 -3.25 -15.62 0.94
N ILE A 426 -3.75 -15.28 2.13
CA ILE A 426 -3.02 -14.43 3.09
C ILE A 426 -1.71 -15.09 3.52
N LEU A 427 -1.74 -16.38 3.87
CA LEU A 427 -0.55 -17.13 4.25
C LEU A 427 0.43 -17.28 3.08
N ALA A 428 -0.07 -17.52 1.86
CA ALA A 428 0.78 -17.58 0.67
C ALA A 428 1.53 -16.26 0.46
N ALA A 429 0.83 -15.12 0.52
CA ALA A 429 1.44 -13.81 0.40
C ALA A 429 2.47 -13.54 1.53
N LYS A 430 2.20 -13.96 2.76
CA LYS A 430 3.15 -13.84 3.87
C LYS A 430 4.39 -14.73 3.68
N LEU A 431 4.22 -15.95 3.16
CA LEU A 431 5.34 -16.84 2.85
C LEU A 431 6.19 -16.37 1.66
N GLU A 432 5.59 -15.65 0.73
CA GLU A 432 6.35 -14.99 -0.33
C GLU A 432 7.24 -13.86 0.21
N SER A 433 6.77 -13.13 1.26
CA SER A 433 7.60 -12.12 1.95
C SER A 433 8.67 -12.75 2.84
N TYR A 434 8.32 -13.84 3.52
CA TYR A 434 9.17 -14.50 4.52
C TYR A 434 9.04 -16.01 4.37
N PRO A 435 9.97 -16.67 3.64
CA PRO A 435 9.94 -18.11 3.43
C PRO A 435 9.97 -18.92 4.75
N ASP A 436 10.60 -18.34 5.78
CA ASP A 436 10.63 -18.87 7.14
C ASP A 436 9.98 -17.88 8.10
N PHE A 437 8.95 -18.33 8.80
CA PHE A 437 8.30 -17.55 9.84
C PHE A 437 9.10 -17.59 11.14
N ASN A 438 10.18 -16.81 11.20
CA ASN A 438 10.93 -16.58 12.42
C ASN A 438 11.20 -15.07 12.58
N ILE A 439 11.40 -14.64 13.83
CA ILE A 439 11.50 -13.21 14.13
C ILE A 439 12.74 -12.55 13.50
N GLU A 440 13.84 -13.28 13.37
CA GLU A 440 15.09 -12.79 12.80
C GLU A 440 14.97 -12.56 11.28
N ALA A 441 14.15 -13.37 10.58
CA ALA A 441 13.88 -13.16 9.16
C ALA A 441 12.88 -12.03 8.90
N VAL A 442 11.99 -11.76 9.87
CA VAL A 442 10.91 -10.75 9.73
C VAL A 442 11.44 -9.34 10.02
N LEU A 443 12.36 -9.20 10.99
CA LEU A 443 12.92 -7.90 11.36
C LEU A 443 14.16 -7.61 10.51
N PRO A 444 14.17 -6.51 9.74
CA PRO A 444 15.35 -6.12 8.96
C PRO A 444 16.53 -5.78 9.88
N PRO A 445 17.79 -5.95 9.42
CA PRO A 445 18.97 -5.52 10.16
C PRO A 445 18.91 -4.02 10.50
N ILE A 446 19.37 -3.65 11.69
CA ILE A 446 19.32 -2.24 12.14
C ILE A 446 20.24 -1.34 11.30
N GLU A 447 21.26 -1.91 10.71
CA GLU A 447 22.22 -1.22 9.83
C GLU A 447 21.54 -0.68 8.55
N GLU A 448 20.40 -1.24 8.14
CA GLU A 448 19.65 -0.73 6.99
C GLU A 448 19.10 0.70 7.23
N LEU A 449 19.01 1.16 8.49
CA LEU A 449 18.61 2.53 8.80
C LEU A 449 19.65 3.59 8.39
N ASP A 450 20.92 3.22 8.26
CA ASP A 450 21.99 4.13 7.85
C ASP A 450 21.86 4.57 6.38
N ASP A 451 21.12 3.83 5.56
CA ASP A 451 20.90 4.09 4.15
C ASP A 451 19.64 4.91 3.85
N LEU A 452 18.87 5.32 4.88
CA LEU A 452 17.69 6.15 4.70
C LEU A 452 18.04 7.55 4.18
N GLY A 453 17.16 8.12 3.37
CA GLY A 453 17.31 9.48 2.84
C GLY A 453 18.33 9.64 1.70
N GLN A 454 18.88 8.54 1.15
CA GLN A 454 19.98 8.58 0.18
C GLN A 454 19.55 8.76 -1.28
N PHE A 455 18.24 8.75 -1.59
CA PHE A 455 17.74 8.76 -2.98
C PHE A 455 17.40 10.16 -3.53
N ALA A 456 17.99 11.23 -2.98
CA ALA A 456 17.76 12.60 -3.44
C ALA A 456 18.02 12.81 -4.95
N SER A 457 18.97 12.05 -5.53
CA SER A 457 19.24 12.09 -6.98
C SER A 457 18.08 11.54 -7.83
N VAL A 458 17.37 10.52 -7.33
CA VAL A 458 16.16 9.96 -7.98
C VAL A 458 15.05 11.01 -7.98
N SER A 459 14.83 11.67 -6.84
CA SER A 459 13.86 12.76 -6.73
C SER A 459 14.17 13.91 -7.66
N LEU A 460 15.42 14.38 -7.69
CA LEU A 460 15.84 15.49 -8.55
C LEU A 460 15.68 15.16 -10.03
N LYS A 461 16.08 13.96 -10.45
CA LYS A 461 15.94 13.50 -11.84
C LYS A 461 14.47 13.47 -12.23
N THR A 462 13.64 12.77 -11.46
CA THR A 462 12.20 12.63 -11.75
C THR A 462 11.50 13.99 -11.76
N ALA A 463 11.77 14.87 -10.79
CA ALA A 463 11.21 16.21 -10.75
C ALA A 463 11.63 17.04 -11.97
N SER A 464 12.90 16.96 -12.38
CA SER A 464 13.41 17.69 -13.55
C SER A 464 12.78 17.24 -14.87
N GLU A 465 12.59 15.92 -15.03
CA GLU A 465 11.97 15.33 -16.22
C GLU A 465 10.43 15.49 -16.25
N GLY A 466 9.81 15.61 -15.07
CA GLY A 466 8.35 15.80 -14.91
C GLY A 466 7.88 17.26 -15.04
N ILE A 467 8.79 18.23 -15.21
CA ILE A 467 8.41 19.63 -15.35
C ILE A 467 7.51 19.81 -16.58
N THR A 468 6.30 20.35 -16.35
CA THR A 468 5.30 20.55 -17.39
C THR A 468 4.94 22.02 -17.49
N LEU A 469 5.12 22.60 -18.68
CA LEU A 469 4.72 23.97 -18.96
C LEU A 469 3.20 24.05 -19.17
N LEU A 470 2.48 24.63 -18.21
CA LEU A 470 1.02 24.79 -18.28
C LEU A 470 0.62 26.09 -18.97
N SER A 471 1.40 27.18 -18.75
CA SER A 471 1.17 28.53 -19.33
C SER A 471 2.43 29.38 -19.13
N PRO A 472 2.77 30.26 -20.07
CA PRO A 472 2.18 30.47 -21.39
C PRO A 472 2.54 29.34 -22.38
N SER A 473 2.12 29.42 -23.66
CA SER A 473 2.54 28.46 -24.68
C SER A 473 4.06 28.48 -24.87
N HIS A 474 4.62 27.35 -25.33
CA HIS A 474 6.06 27.22 -25.59
C HIS A 474 6.59 28.28 -26.55
N GLU A 475 5.80 28.65 -27.58
CA GLU A 475 6.16 29.66 -28.55
C GLU A 475 6.25 31.06 -27.91
N PHE A 476 5.33 31.38 -27.00
CA PHE A 476 5.36 32.65 -26.26
C PHE A 476 6.56 32.68 -25.29
N LEU A 477 6.84 31.58 -24.61
CA LEU A 477 7.96 31.46 -23.69
C LEU A 477 9.30 31.56 -24.41
N ALA A 478 9.45 30.95 -25.58
CA ALA A 478 10.65 31.05 -26.42
C ALA A 478 11.00 32.50 -26.85
N GLY A 479 9.98 33.35 -26.94
CA GLY A 479 10.19 34.77 -27.19
C GLY A 479 10.61 35.59 -25.96
N LEU A 480 10.32 35.09 -24.74
CA LEU A 480 10.63 35.78 -23.48
C LEU A 480 11.95 35.33 -22.85
N LEU A 481 12.25 34.02 -22.87
CA LEU A 481 13.32 33.41 -22.12
C LEU A 481 14.76 33.60 -22.64
N PRO A 482 15.09 34.02 -23.89
CA PRO A 482 16.48 34.22 -24.25
C PRO A 482 17.14 35.42 -23.58
N GLN A 483 16.36 36.25 -22.87
CA GLN A 483 16.92 37.43 -22.22
C GLN A 483 16.79 37.30 -20.69
N PRO A 484 17.92 37.20 -19.98
CA PRO A 484 17.89 37.27 -18.51
C PRO A 484 17.35 38.64 -18.09
N PRO A 485 16.73 38.72 -16.89
CA PRO A 485 16.31 39.98 -16.31
C PRO A 485 17.45 40.99 -16.31
N SER A 486 17.15 42.23 -16.70
CA SER A 486 18.15 43.29 -16.69
C SER A 486 18.52 43.67 -15.25
N PHE A 487 19.71 44.29 -15.05
CA PHE A 487 20.15 44.77 -13.74
C PHE A 487 19.20 45.81 -13.10
N SER A 488 18.26 46.36 -13.85
CA SER A 488 17.27 47.30 -13.37
C SER A 488 15.93 46.68 -12.97
N GLU A 489 15.72 45.40 -13.29
CA GLU A 489 14.48 44.70 -12.99
C GLU A 489 14.49 44.10 -11.59
N TYR A 490 13.31 44.04 -10.94
CA TYR A 490 13.06 43.38 -9.69
C TYR A 490 12.29 42.09 -9.94
N ILE A 491 12.71 41.01 -9.29
CA ILE A 491 11.98 39.74 -9.29
C ILE A 491 11.26 39.64 -7.94
N THR A 492 9.93 39.67 -7.98
CA THR A 492 9.11 39.46 -6.78
C THR A 492 8.58 38.05 -6.78
N ILE A 493 8.91 37.30 -5.73
CA ILE A 493 8.55 35.88 -5.58
C ILE A 493 7.50 35.76 -4.48
N PHE A 494 6.32 35.27 -4.84
CA PHE A 494 5.28 34.92 -3.89
C PHE A 494 5.33 33.40 -3.70
N THR A 495 5.69 32.96 -2.48
CA THR A 495 5.70 31.55 -2.14
C THR A 495 4.52 31.21 -1.24
N ASP A 496 3.71 30.25 -1.67
CA ASP A 496 2.71 29.62 -0.82
C ASP A 496 3.34 28.38 -0.20
N ILE A 497 3.53 28.38 1.12
CA ILE A 497 4.20 27.31 1.85
C ILE A 497 3.19 26.60 2.71
N ARG A 498 3.07 25.30 2.48
CA ARG A 498 2.26 24.45 3.34
C ARG A 498 3.06 24.01 4.55
N SER A 499 2.50 24.27 5.72
CA SER A 499 2.96 23.72 6.99
C SER A 499 2.31 22.38 7.23
N MET A 500 3.06 21.44 7.71
CA MET A 500 2.68 20.05 7.94
C MET A 500 3.12 19.63 9.34
N ARG A 501 2.45 18.64 9.91
CA ARG A 501 2.82 18.03 11.18
C ARG A 501 2.99 16.54 11.01
N GLN A 502 4.02 15.98 11.61
CA GLN A 502 4.22 14.55 11.66
C GLN A 502 3.22 13.86 12.59
N CYS A 503 2.83 14.54 13.67
CA CYS A 503 1.87 14.06 14.66
C CYS A 503 1.08 15.21 15.28
N GLY A 504 0.03 14.91 16.07
CA GLY A 504 -0.84 15.90 16.71
C GLY A 504 -0.10 16.93 17.57
N ASP A 505 0.88 16.46 18.33
CA ASP A 505 1.70 17.30 19.25
C ASP A 505 3.04 17.74 18.65
N CYS A 506 3.35 17.34 17.41
CA CYS A 506 4.60 17.73 16.74
C CYS A 506 4.57 19.18 16.29
N GLU A 507 5.77 19.79 16.17
CA GLU A 507 5.90 21.11 15.59
C GLU A 507 5.52 21.14 14.12
N ASN A 508 5.06 22.30 13.64
CA ASN A 508 4.80 22.51 12.23
C ASN A 508 6.12 22.51 11.44
N LEU A 509 6.22 21.66 10.46
CA LEU A 509 7.31 21.63 9.51
C LEU A 509 6.89 22.30 8.20
N ASN A 510 7.70 23.23 7.71
CA ASN A 510 7.52 23.77 6.38
C ASN A 510 8.21 22.85 5.38
N ARG A 511 7.48 22.34 4.40
CA ARG A 511 8.01 21.45 3.35
C ARG A 511 9.17 22.09 2.58
N LEU A 512 9.11 23.40 2.39
CA LEU A 512 10.18 24.21 1.82
C LEU A 512 10.37 25.48 2.66
N SER A 513 11.61 25.97 2.75
CA SER A 513 11.86 27.30 3.29
C SER A 513 11.14 28.36 2.43
N THR A 514 10.59 29.41 3.07
CA THR A 514 10.00 30.57 2.37
C THR A 514 10.97 31.20 1.37
N PHE A 515 12.26 31.05 1.61
CA PHE A 515 13.34 31.60 0.77
C PHE A 515 13.95 30.56 -0.19
N ALA A 516 13.46 29.32 -0.21
CA ALA A 516 14.09 28.25 -1.00
C ALA A 516 14.23 28.60 -2.47
N PHE A 517 13.15 29.11 -3.07
CA PHE A 517 13.15 29.50 -4.49
C PHE A 517 14.04 30.73 -4.74
N ALA A 518 13.95 31.75 -3.89
CA ALA A 518 14.78 32.94 -3.98
C ALA A 518 16.26 32.59 -3.85
N ASN A 519 16.62 31.78 -2.85
CA ASN A 519 18.00 31.32 -2.65
C ASN A 519 18.51 30.49 -3.84
N THR A 520 17.67 29.66 -4.44
CA THR A 520 18.04 28.89 -5.63
C THR A 520 18.35 29.82 -6.80
N LEU A 521 17.51 30.85 -7.05
CA LEU A 521 17.77 31.84 -8.08
C LEU A 521 19.07 32.62 -7.82
N ILE A 522 19.32 33.04 -6.58
CA ILE A 522 20.56 33.73 -6.19
C ILE A 522 21.79 32.84 -6.42
N ASN A 523 21.71 31.56 -6.06
CA ASN A 523 22.80 30.62 -6.24
C ASN A 523 23.10 30.34 -7.71
N LEU A 524 22.08 30.25 -8.56
CA LEU A 524 22.24 29.98 -9.99
C LEU A 524 22.64 31.23 -10.80
N TYR A 525 22.02 32.36 -10.50
CA TYR A 525 22.09 33.57 -11.36
C TYR A 525 22.64 34.78 -10.63
N GLY A 526 22.80 34.77 -9.31
CA GLY A 526 23.32 35.86 -8.49
C GLY A 526 24.83 35.96 -8.49
N SER A 527 25.39 36.66 -7.49
CA SER A 527 26.82 36.98 -7.40
C SER A 527 27.74 35.76 -7.31
N GLN A 528 27.26 34.63 -6.76
CA GLN A 528 27.98 33.38 -6.62
C GLN A 528 27.80 32.43 -7.83
N GLY A 529 26.77 32.69 -8.66
CA GLY A 529 26.47 31.93 -9.87
C GLY A 529 26.92 32.62 -11.15
N SER A 530 26.00 32.71 -12.13
CA SER A 530 26.29 33.30 -13.46
C SER A 530 26.42 34.83 -13.45
N ARG A 531 26.15 35.52 -12.36
CA ARG A 531 26.17 36.97 -12.18
C ARG A 531 25.22 37.74 -13.12
N GLN A 532 24.14 37.12 -13.51
CA GLN A 532 23.11 37.71 -14.36
C GLN A 532 22.10 38.58 -13.56
N ILE A 533 21.96 38.31 -12.29
CA ILE A 533 21.03 38.98 -11.38
C ILE A 533 21.81 39.54 -10.17
N SER A 534 21.42 40.72 -9.70
CA SER A 534 21.92 41.22 -8.41
C SER A 534 21.16 40.61 -7.27
N ASP A 535 21.85 40.08 -6.27
CA ASP A 535 21.26 39.43 -5.06
C ASP A 535 20.27 40.34 -4.33
N SER A 536 20.46 41.68 -4.43
CA SER A 536 19.56 42.66 -3.82
C SER A 536 18.26 42.92 -4.59
N ARG A 537 18.05 42.25 -5.72
CA ARG A 537 16.89 42.42 -6.61
C ARG A 537 15.90 41.26 -6.57
N ILE A 538 16.17 40.28 -5.73
CA ILE A 538 15.31 39.11 -5.51
C ILE A 538 14.64 39.21 -4.16
#